data_f59f3efb5fd8c51a9094b625cd83985a
#
_entry.id   f59f3efb5fd8c51a9094b625cd83985a
#
_cell.length_a   1.000
_cell.length_b   1.000
_cell.length_c   1.000
_cell.angle_alpha   90.00
_cell.angle_beta   90.00
_cell.angle_gamma   90.00
#
_symmetry.space_group_name_H-M   'P 1'
#
loop_
_entity.id
_entity.type
_entity.pdbx_description
1 polymer ?
#
loop_
_entity_poly.entity_id
_entity_poly.type
_entity_poly.pdbx_seq_one_letter_code
_entity_poly.pdbx_strand_id
1 'polypeptide(L)'
;MNYVISIIAPERLEILTDLYGELGLPLTVTLHGRGTAVQSMLDLLGIGETAKAIVMCMVSRQTGVRLLKRLGRELEMRYPGRGIAFAIPITGI
;
A
#
# COMPACT_ATOMS: atom_id res chain seq x y z
N MET A 1 3.16 -16.89 -0.33
CA MET A 1 3.62 -15.50 -0.55
C MET A 1 2.47 -14.60 -0.92
N ASN A 2 2.52 -13.39 -0.45
CA ASN A 2 1.52 -12.38 -0.78
C ASN A 2 2.21 -11.11 -1.28
N TYR A 3 1.58 -10.44 -2.24
CA TYR A 3 1.88 -9.05 -2.53
C TYR A 3 1.02 -8.17 -1.62
N VAL A 4 1.66 -7.30 -0.86
CA VAL A 4 0.96 -6.27 -0.12
C VAL A 4 1.08 -4.98 -0.91
N ILE A 5 -0.04 -4.41 -1.26
CA ILE A 5 -0.12 -3.21 -2.07
C ILE A 5 -0.76 -2.12 -1.22
N SER A 6 -0.08 -0.98 -1.15
CA SER A 6 -0.57 0.20 -0.43
C SER A 6 -0.70 1.36 -1.39
N ILE A 7 -1.83 2.05 -1.36
CA ILE A 7 -2.10 3.23 -2.16
C ILE A 7 -2.39 4.37 -1.19
N ILE A 8 -1.47 5.33 -1.12
CA ILE A 8 -1.51 6.38 -0.11
C ILE A 8 -1.19 7.74 -0.75
N ALA A 9 -1.49 8.81 -0.03
CA ALA A 9 -1.04 10.14 -0.42
C ALA A 9 0.49 10.21 -0.33
N PRO A 10 1.17 10.87 -1.28
CA PRO A 10 2.64 10.91 -1.31
C PRO A 10 3.27 11.44 -0.02
N GLU A 11 2.64 12.40 0.63
CA GLU A 11 3.15 12.98 1.88
C GLU A 11 3.16 11.98 3.04
N ARG A 12 2.46 10.86 2.92
CA ARG A 12 2.43 9.81 3.93
C ARG A 12 3.43 8.68 3.66
N LEU A 13 4.15 8.80 2.56
CA LEU A 13 5.10 7.76 2.15
C LEU A 13 6.21 7.57 3.19
N GLU A 14 6.63 8.63 3.85
CA GLU A 14 7.67 8.57 4.87
C GLU A 14 7.26 7.68 6.04
N ILE A 15 6.01 7.79 6.48
CA ILE A 15 5.48 6.95 7.57
C ILE A 15 5.56 5.48 7.17
N LEU A 16 5.17 5.18 5.94
CA LEU A 16 5.18 3.82 5.43
C LEU A 16 6.60 3.29 5.28
N THR A 17 7.52 4.11 4.78
CA THR A 17 8.92 3.74 4.63
C THR A 17 9.54 3.43 5.99
N ASP A 18 9.25 4.23 7.00
CA ASP A 18 9.73 4.01 8.35
C ASP A 18 9.19 2.69 8.92
N LEU A 19 7.92 2.42 8.69
CA LEU A 19 7.31 1.17 9.14
C LEU A 19 7.97 -0.05 8.48
N TYR A 20 8.22 0.01 7.18
CA TYR A 20 8.89 -1.07 6.47
C TYR A 20 10.31 -1.29 6.99
N GLY A 21 11.02 -0.21 7.27
CA GLY A 21 12.35 -0.28 7.89
C GLY A 21 12.31 -0.92 9.26
N GLU A 22 11.32 -0.54 10.09
CA GLU A 22 11.14 -1.10 11.42
C GLU A 22 10.88 -2.61 11.38
N LEU A 23 10.10 -3.06 10.41
CA LEU A 23 9.79 -4.48 10.24
C LEU A 23 10.87 -5.25 9.47
N GLY A 24 11.93 -4.57 9.03
CA GLY A 24 13.01 -5.21 8.28
C GLY A 24 12.61 -5.65 6.89
N LEU A 25 11.60 -5.03 6.30
CA LEU A 25 11.10 -5.40 4.98
C LEU A 25 11.67 -4.46 3.92
N PRO A 26 12.15 -5.03 2.78
CA PRO A 26 12.60 -4.18 1.69
C PRO A 26 11.42 -3.55 0.97
N LEU A 27 11.53 -2.28 0.63
CA LEU A 27 10.63 -1.63 -0.29
C LEU A 27 10.96 -2.10 -1.70
N THR A 28 10.02 -2.81 -2.34
CA THR A 28 10.30 -3.38 -3.65
C THR A 28 10.04 -2.42 -4.78
N VAL A 29 8.90 -1.72 -4.74
CA VAL A 29 8.54 -0.80 -5.80
C VAL A 29 7.75 0.36 -5.21
N THR A 30 8.11 1.57 -5.61
CA THR A 30 7.34 2.77 -5.32
C THR A 30 7.01 3.45 -6.64
N LEU A 31 5.72 3.59 -6.93
CA LEU A 31 5.25 4.19 -8.16
C LEU A 31 4.44 5.44 -7.84
N HIS A 32 4.67 6.50 -8.61
CA HIS A 32 3.84 7.70 -8.55
C HIS A 32 2.94 7.66 -9.77
N GLY A 33 1.68 7.26 -9.57
CA GLY A 33 0.79 7.03 -10.69
C GLY A 33 -0.17 8.17 -10.95
N ARG A 34 -0.23 8.57 -12.21
CA ARG A 34 -1.30 9.40 -12.76
C ARG A 34 -1.85 8.79 -14.05
N GLY A 35 -1.50 7.54 -14.33
CA GLY A 35 -1.95 6.88 -15.55
C GLY A 35 -3.44 6.58 -15.52
N THR A 36 -4.03 6.42 -16.69
CA THR A 36 -5.46 6.16 -16.86
C THR A 36 -5.92 4.94 -16.05
N ALA A 37 -5.13 3.88 -16.06
CA ALA A 37 -5.47 2.68 -15.33
C ALA A 37 -5.45 2.89 -13.81
N VAL A 38 -4.46 3.64 -13.33
CA VAL A 38 -4.36 3.99 -11.91
C VAL A 38 -5.52 4.89 -11.52
N GLN A 39 -5.85 5.86 -12.35
CA GLN A 39 -6.95 6.77 -12.08
C GLN A 39 -8.28 6.04 -12.02
N SER A 40 -8.51 5.09 -12.92
CA SER A 40 -9.74 4.27 -12.90
C SER A 40 -9.87 3.49 -11.62
N MET A 41 -8.76 2.91 -11.14
CA MET A 41 -8.76 2.18 -9.87
C MET A 41 -9.02 3.11 -8.69
N LEU A 42 -8.42 4.30 -8.68
CA LEU A 42 -8.62 5.29 -7.63
C LEU A 42 -10.06 5.76 -7.60
N ASP A 43 -10.66 6.02 -8.76
CA ASP A 43 -12.06 6.43 -8.87
C ASP A 43 -12.99 5.35 -8.33
N LEU A 44 -12.72 4.10 -8.68
CA LEU A 44 -13.50 2.95 -8.20
C LEU A 44 -13.45 2.84 -6.68
N LEU A 45 -12.32 3.17 -6.09
CA LEU A 45 -12.11 3.10 -4.64
C LEU A 45 -12.54 4.37 -3.90
N GLY A 46 -13.01 5.38 -4.63
CA GLY A 46 -13.43 6.65 -4.04
C GLY A 46 -12.28 7.53 -3.57
N ILE A 47 -11.08 7.27 -4.06
CA ILE A 47 -9.90 8.07 -3.73
C ILE A 47 -9.71 9.09 -4.84
N GLY A 48 -9.81 10.36 -4.57
CA GLY A 48 -9.85 11.43 -5.57
C GLY A 48 -8.67 11.51 -6.53
N GLU A 49 -8.67 12.51 -7.40
CA GLU A 49 -7.79 12.63 -8.57
C GLU A 49 -6.37 13.08 -8.29
N THR A 50 -5.99 13.28 -7.05
CA THR A 50 -4.65 13.70 -6.70
C THR A 50 -3.63 12.59 -6.91
N ALA A 51 -2.37 12.97 -7.08
CA ALA A 51 -1.27 12.01 -7.21
C ALA A 51 -1.25 11.06 -6.00
N LYS A 52 -0.98 9.79 -6.25
CA LYS A 52 -0.89 8.78 -5.21
C LYS A 52 0.44 8.04 -5.31
N ALA A 53 0.93 7.61 -4.17
CA ALA A 53 2.08 6.71 -4.09
C ALA A 53 1.56 5.28 -3.98
N ILE A 54 2.08 4.41 -4.83
CA ILE A 54 1.73 2.99 -4.83
C ILE A 54 2.96 2.23 -4.39
N VAL A 55 2.85 1.51 -3.29
CA VAL A 55 3.96 0.76 -2.72
C VAL A 55 3.61 -0.71 -2.74
N MET A 56 4.51 -1.53 -3.25
CA MET A 56 4.33 -2.96 -3.39
C MET A 56 5.45 -3.69 -2.65
N CYS A 57 5.10 -4.73 -1.93
CA CYS A 57 6.05 -5.55 -1.21
C CYS A 57 5.62 -7.01 -1.25
N MET A 58 6.56 -7.91 -1.56
CA MET A 58 6.28 -9.35 -1.54
C MET A 58 6.72 -9.91 -0.18
N VAL A 59 5.80 -10.53 0.54
CA VAL A 59 6.05 -11.03 1.89
C VAL A 59 5.40 -12.39 2.08
N SER A 60 5.81 -13.08 3.13
CA SER A 60 5.13 -14.31 3.55
C SER A 60 3.69 -13.97 3.99
N ARG A 61 2.82 -14.99 4.00
CA ARG A 61 1.45 -14.81 4.44
C ARG A 61 1.37 -14.23 5.85
N GLN A 62 2.16 -14.76 6.78
CA GLN A 62 2.14 -14.28 8.16
C GLN A 62 2.61 -12.83 8.27
N THR A 63 3.69 -12.51 7.58
CA THR A 63 4.20 -11.14 7.56
C THR A 63 3.20 -10.20 6.92
N GLY A 64 2.51 -10.65 5.87
CA GLY A 64 1.48 -9.85 5.21
C GLY A 64 0.35 -9.46 6.14
N VAL A 65 -0.13 -10.42 6.95
CA VAL A 65 -1.20 -10.14 7.94
C VAL A 65 -0.73 -9.09 8.95
N ARG A 66 0.48 -9.27 9.48
CA ARG A 66 1.04 -8.32 10.45
C ARG A 66 1.25 -6.95 9.83
N LEU A 67 1.74 -6.91 8.60
CA LEU A 67 1.97 -5.66 7.88
C LEU A 67 0.65 -4.91 7.65
N LEU A 68 -0.40 -5.60 7.21
CA LEU A 68 -1.70 -4.97 6.99
C LEU A 68 -2.27 -4.36 8.26
N LYS A 69 -2.14 -5.06 9.38
CA LYS A 69 -2.59 -4.54 10.68
C LYS A 69 -1.83 -3.28 11.07
N ARG A 70 -0.51 -3.29 10.90
CA ARG A 70 0.33 -2.14 11.23
C ARG A 70 0.04 -0.96 10.30
N LEU A 71 -0.12 -1.21 9.00
CA LEU A 71 -0.47 -0.17 8.03
C LEU A 71 -1.80 0.48 8.38
N GLY A 72 -2.80 -0.33 8.69
CA GLY A 72 -4.12 0.20 9.07
C GLY A 72 -4.06 1.11 10.28
N ARG A 73 -3.23 0.76 11.25
CA ARG A 73 -3.07 1.53 12.48
C ARG A 73 -2.21 2.79 12.27
N GLU A 74 -1.02 2.62 11.72
CA GLU A 74 -0.04 3.72 11.60
C GLU A 74 -0.50 4.78 10.62
N LEU A 75 -1.18 4.38 9.55
CA LEU A 75 -1.67 5.30 8.54
C LEU A 75 -3.13 5.69 8.73
N GLU A 76 -3.76 5.20 9.79
CA GLU A 76 -5.16 5.50 10.11
C GLU A 76 -6.08 5.24 8.91
N MET A 77 -5.90 4.11 8.24
CA MET A 77 -6.61 3.81 6.99
C MET A 77 -8.11 3.59 7.16
N ARG A 78 -8.60 3.46 8.39
CA ARG A 78 -10.03 3.38 8.65
C ARG A 78 -10.78 4.68 8.34
N TYR A 79 -10.04 5.80 8.25
CA TYR A 79 -10.65 7.08 7.91
C TYR A 79 -10.62 7.31 6.41
N PRO A 80 -11.70 7.85 5.82
CA PRO A 80 -11.74 8.14 4.38
C PRO A 80 -10.58 9.04 3.94
N GLY A 81 -10.03 8.76 2.77
CA GLY A 81 -8.95 9.58 2.19
C GLY A 81 -7.55 9.30 2.73
N ARG A 82 -7.41 8.44 3.72
CA ARG A 82 -6.09 8.11 4.28
C ARG A 82 -5.32 7.10 3.45
N GLY A 83 -6.00 6.40 2.56
CA GLY A 83 -5.38 5.39 1.72
C GLY A 83 -5.98 4.01 1.95
N ILE A 84 -5.49 3.06 1.19
CA ILE A 84 -5.89 1.67 1.31
C ILE A 84 -4.67 0.77 1.26
N ALA A 85 -4.78 -0.41 1.86
CA ALA A 85 -3.78 -1.46 1.75
C ALA A 85 -4.49 -2.80 1.66
N PHE A 86 -3.98 -3.68 0.81
CA PHE A 86 -4.56 -5.01 0.64
C PHE A 86 -3.47 -6.00 0.24
N ALA A 87 -3.76 -7.28 0.41
CA ALA A 87 -2.84 -8.34 0.03
C ALA A 87 -3.45 -9.19 -1.07
N ILE A 88 -2.62 -9.58 -2.04
CA ILE A 88 -2.98 -10.49 -3.12
C ILE A 88 -2.15 -11.75 -2.93
N PRO A 89 -2.79 -12.93 -2.77
CA PRO A 89 -2.03 -14.17 -2.69
C PRO A 89 -1.41 -14.51 -4.04
N ILE A 90 -0.17 -14.97 -4.00
CA ILE A 90 0.54 -15.43 -5.19
C ILE A 90 0.53 -16.94 -5.17
N THR A 91 -0.09 -17.53 -6.18
CA THR A 91 -0.19 -18.99 -6.30
C THR A 91 0.24 -19.43 -7.69
N GLY A 92 0.66 -20.68 -7.81
CA GLY A 92 0.85 -21.30 -9.10
C GLY A 92 2.09 -20.92 -9.88
N ILE A 93 3.10 -20.46 -9.20
CA ILE A 93 4.38 -20.20 -9.88
C ILE A 93 5.28 -21.43 -9.78
#